data_bae5939aa03be9a33ad87bdb8741f311
#
_entry.id   bae5939aa03be9a33ad87bdb8741f311
#
_cell.length_a   1.000
_cell.length_b   1.000
_cell.length_c   1.000
_cell.angle_alpha   90.00
_cell.angle_beta   90.00
_cell.angle_gamma   90.00
#
_symmetry.space_group_name_H-M   'P 1'
#
loop_
_entity.id
_entity.type
_entity.pdbx_description
1 polymer ?
#
loop_
_entity_poly.entity_id
_entity_poly.type
_entity_poly.pdbx_seq_one_letter_code
_entity_poly.pdbx_strand_id
1 'polypeptide(L)'
;MEKTLAITYHHFDSLESLPKADWELIEAARKATEKAFAPYSEFRVGAAALLRSGEVVSAANCESEVYPSGMCAERVLLYNLQINHADDPIVAFAIASVPAERECYPCGSCRQTLLDTQKRQQSPIRIIMSSAESATVVDSAEELLPFSFKL
;
A
#
# COMPACT_ATOMS: atom_id res chain seq x y z
N MET A 1 28.31 6.43 20.50
CA MET A 1 28.60 5.44 19.44
C MET A 1 27.64 5.69 18.29
N GLU A 2 28.15 5.93 17.12
CA GLU A 2 27.36 6.04 15.88
C GLU A 2 27.01 4.65 15.36
N LYS A 3 25.77 4.47 14.86
CA LYS A 3 25.28 3.24 14.23
C LYS A 3 24.55 3.60 12.96
N THR A 4 24.60 2.75 11.96
CA THR A 4 23.92 2.92 10.68
C THR A 4 22.78 1.92 10.55
N LEU A 5 21.62 2.38 10.11
CA LEU A 5 20.50 1.56 9.67
C LEU A 5 20.39 1.70 8.15
N ALA A 6 20.38 0.57 7.43
CA ALA A 6 20.21 0.55 5.99
C ALA A 6 18.80 0.06 5.63
N ILE A 7 18.18 0.71 4.63
CA ILE A 7 16.92 0.30 4.03
C ILE A 7 17.20 -0.12 2.59
N THR A 8 16.73 -1.31 2.22
CA THR A 8 16.83 -1.83 0.85
C THR A 8 15.52 -1.66 0.11
N TYR A 9 15.57 -1.10 -1.08
CA TYR A 9 14.41 -0.96 -1.96
C TYR A 9 14.83 -1.15 -3.42
N HIS A 10 13.86 -1.48 -4.28
CA HIS A 10 14.05 -1.57 -5.73
C HIS A 10 13.30 -0.41 -6.39
N HIS A 11 13.98 0.32 -7.26
CA HIS A 11 13.39 1.40 -8.03
C HIS A 11 13.31 1.03 -9.52
N PHE A 12 12.17 1.29 -10.10
CA PHE A 12 11.90 1.05 -11.52
C PHE A 12 11.52 2.38 -12.17
N ASP A 13 12.37 2.91 -13.02
CA ASP A 13 12.13 4.16 -13.77
C ASP A 13 11.02 4.02 -14.81
N SER A 14 10.66 2.79 -15.17
CA SER A 14 9.55 2.49 -16.08
C SER A 14 8.72 1.33 -15.54
N LEU A 15 7.41 1.49 -15.53
CA LEU A 15 6.48 0.44 -15.15
C LEU A 15 6.55 -0.79 -16.06
N GLU A 16 7.02 -0.62 -17.30
CA GLU A 16 7.22 -1.73 -18.24
C GLU A 16 8.33 -2.70 -17.79
N SER A 17 9.24 -2.24 -16.94
CA SER A 17 10.33 -3.05 -16.40
C SER A 17 9.95 -3.87 -15.16
N LEU A 18 8.75 -3.64 -14.61
CA LEU A 18 8.22 -4.41 -13.48
C LEU A 18 7.88 -5.85 -13.88
N PRO A 19 7.97 -6.81 -12.95
CA PRO A 19 7.31 -8.09 -13.12
C PRO A 19 5.83 -7.90 -13.46
N LYS A 20 5.31 -8.73 -14.36
CA LYS A 20 3.92 -8.63 -14.85
C LYS A 20 2.91 -8.59 -13.70
N ALA A 21 3.10 -9.44 -12.68
CA ALA A 21 2.20 -9.50 -11.54
C ALA A 21 2.17 -8.19 -10.74
N ASP A 22 3.30 -7.51 -10.58
CA ASP A 22 3.38 -6.22 -9.90
C ASP A 22 2.66 -5.14 -10.71
N TRP A 23 2.85 -5.13 -12.02
CA TRP A 23 2.17 -4.19 -12.92
C TRP A 23 0.65 -4.38 -12.90
N GLU A 24 0.18 -5.62 -12.99
CA GLU A 24 -1.26 -5.94 -12.91
C GLU A 24 -1.87 -5.49 -11.57
N LEU A 25 -1.11 -5.60 -10.48
CA LEU A 25 -1.56 -5.15 -9.18
C LEU A 25 -1.64 -3.61 -9.08
N ILE A 26 -0.69 -2.90 -9.69
CA ILE A 26 -0.75 -1.43 -9.84
C ILE A 26 -1.99 -1.03 -10.62
N GLU A 27 -2.33 -1.70 -11.71
CA GLU A 27 -3.52 -1.41 -12.51
C GLU A 27 -4.82 -1.63 -11.69
N ALA A 28 -4.86 -2.66 -10.85
CA ALA A 28 -5.97 -2.86 -9.93
C ALA A 28 -6.09 -1.71 -8.92
N ALA A 29 -4.97 -1.23 -8.37
CA ALA A 29 -4.95 -0.07 -7.47
C ALA A 29 -5.39 1.21 -8.20
N ARG A 30 -4.92 1.44 -9.43
CA ARG A 30 -5.35 2.58 -10.26
C ARG A 30 -6.85 2.58 -10.51
N LYS A 31 -7.39 1.45 -10.92
CA LYS A 31 -8.84 1.31 -11.13
C LYS A 31 -9.63 1.60 -9.86
N ALA A 32 -9.11 1.23 -8.70
CA ALA A 32 -9.75 1.51 -7.42
C ALA A 32 -9.88 3.02 -7.14
N THR A 33 -8.99 3.88 -7.67
CA THR A 33 -9.08 5.33 -7.48
C THR A 33 -10.40 5.93 -7.99
N GLU A 34 -11.05 5.28 -8.96
CA GLU A 34 -12.35 5.70 -9.48
C GLU A 34 -13.46 5.66 -8.42
N LYS A 35 -13.29 4.84 -7.39
CA LYS A 35 -14.23 4.67 -6.26
C LYS A 35 -13.90 5.56 -5.07
N ALA A 36 -12.83 6.35 -5.13
CA ALA A 36 -12.44 7.23 -4.04
C ALA A 36 -13.46 8.34 -3.82
N PHE A 37 -13.75 8.61 -2.56
CA PHE A 37 -14.53 9.78 -2.14
C PHE A 37 -13.56 10.82 -1.57
N ALA A 38 -13.11 11.75 -2.41
CA ALA A 38 -12.08 12.76 -2.06
C ALA A 38 -12.50 14.18 -2.49
N PRO A 39 -13.66 14.69 -1.99
CA PRO A 39 -14.17 15.99 -2.43
C PRO A 39 -13.39 17.18 -1.87
N TYR A 40 -12.59 16.98 -0.82
CA TYR A 40 -11.83 18.06 -0.16
C TYR A 40 -10.42 18.22 -0.71
N SER A 41 -9.68 17.12 -0.84
CA SER A 41 -8.29 17.15 -1.34
C SER A 41 -8.18 16.99 -2.85
N GLU A 42 -9.19 16.42 -3.49
CA GLU A 42 -9.15 15.97 -4.88
C GLU A 42 -8.03 14.95 -5.15
N PHE A 43 -7.42 14.39 -4.09
CA PHE A 43 -6.38 13.39 -4.16
C PHE A 43 -6.98 12.00 -3.94
N ARG A 44 -7.15 11.25 -5.02
CA ARG A 44 -7.73 9.93 -5.02
C ARG A 44 -6.64 8.88 -4.90
N VAL A 45 -6.75 8.02 -3.91
CA VAL A 45 -5.82 6.92 -3.69
C VAL A 45 -6.56 5.59 -3.83
N GLY A 46 -5.94 4.66 -4.52
CA GLY A 46 -6.36 3.28 -4.61
C GLY A 46 -5.28 2.36 -4.06
N ALA A 47 -5.72 1.30 -3.41
CA ALA A 47 -4.86 0.22 -2.94
C ALA A 47 -5.38 -1.12 -3.45
N ALA A 48 -4.49 -2.04 -3.76
CA ALA A 48 -4.82 -3.41 -4.16
C ALA A 48 -3.89 -4.40 -3.47
N ALA A 49 -4.44 -5.51 -3.00
CA ALA A 49 -3.69 -6.58 -2.36
C ALA A 49 -3.87 -7.87 -3.14
N LEU A 50 -2.76 -8.55 -3.40
CA LEU A 50 -2.72 -9.92 -3.90
C LEU A 50 -2.63 -10.85 -2.70
N LEU A 51 -3.60 -11.72 -2.54
CA LEU A 51 -3.66 -12.72 -1.48
C LEU A 51 -2.96 -14.02 -1.93
N ARG A 52 -2.58 -14.85 -0.98
CA ARG A 52 -1.93 -16.15 -1.27
C ARG A 52 -2.80 -17.06 -2.13
N SER A 53 -4.12 -16.99 -2.01
CA SER A 53 -5.06 -17.71 -2.86
C SER A 53 -5.04 -17.29 -4.34
N GLY A 54 -4.42 -16.14 -4.65
CA GLY A 54 -4.46 -15.51 -5.96
C GLY A 54 -5.58 -14.48 -6.12
N GLU A 55 -6.46 -14.31 -5.14
CA GLU A 55 -7.49 -13.28 -5.16
C GLU A 55 -6.86 -11.88 -5.05
N VAL A 56 -7.39 -10.93 -5.80
CA VAL A 56 -7.04 -9.51 -5.71
C VAL A 56 -8.21 -8.75 -5.12
N VAL A 57 -7.95 -8.06 -4.01
CA VAL A 57 -8.93 -7.20 -3.34
C VAL A 57 -8.43 -5.76 -3.37
N SER A 58 -9.32 -4.82 -3.63
CA SER A 58 -8.95 -3.40 -3.74
C SER A 58 -9.87 -2.51 -2.92
N ALA A 59 -9.38 -1.32 -2.58
CA ALA A 59 -10.12 -0.27 -1.88
C ALA A 59 -9.61 1.10 -2.31
N ALA A 60 -10.34 2.15 -1.90
CA ALA A 60 -9.99 3.53 -2.17
C ALA A 60 -10.15 4.37 -0.91
N ASN A 61 -9.57 5.58 -0.89
CA ASN A 61 -9.72 6.50 0.23
C ASN A 61 -11.13 7.09 0.29
N CYS A 62 -11.53 7.41 1.52
CA CYS A 62 -12.80 8.05 1.81
C CYS A 62 -12.57 9.20 2.78
N GLU A 63 -12.80 10.42 2.32
CA GLU A 63 -12.66 11.62 3.14
C GLU A 63 -13.93 11.90 3.94
N SER A 64 -13.80 12.72 4.99
CA SER A 64 -14.89 13.15 5.84
C SER A 64 -14.76 14.64 6.16
N GLU A 65 -15.88 15.33 6.35
CA GLU A 65 -15.91 16.69 6.89
C GLU A 65 -15.27 16.75 8.30
N VAL A 66 -15.32 15.64 9.01
CA VAL A 66 -14.61 15.45 10.29
C VAL A 66 -13.34 14.66 10.00
N TYR A 67 -12.21 15.32 9.88
CA TYR A 67 -10.95 14.73 9.43
C TYR A 67 -10.54 13.43 10.11
N PRO A 68 -10.67 13.24 11.43
CA PRO A 68 -10.37 11.96 12.05
C PRO A 68 -11.22 10.78 11.57
N SER A 69 -12.38 11.04 10.97
CA SER A 69 -13.28 10.01 10.44
C SER A 69 -12.91 9.54 9.03
N GLY A 70 -12.10 10.33 8.32
CA GLY A 70 -11.59 9.92 7.00
C GLY A 70 -10.61 8.77 7.09
N MET A 71 -10.49 7.99 6.01
CA MET A 71 -9.63 6.81 5.96
C MET A 71 -8.85 6.74 4.65
N CYS A 72 -7.54 6.48 4.75
CA CYS A 72 -6.69 6.19 3.60
C CYS A 72 -7.07 4.85 2.95
N ALA A 73 -6.89 4.74 1.64
CA ALA A 73 -7.19 3.53 0.87
C ALA A 73 -6.54 2.28 1.45
N GLU A 74 -5.28 2.40 1.88
CA GLU A 74 -4.51 1.30 2.44
C GLU A 74 -5.16 0.75 3.71
N ARG A 75 -5.60 1.62 4.63
CA ARG A 75 -6.24 1.17 5.88
C ARG A 75 -7.65 0.65 5.66
N VAL A 76 -8.41 1.22 4.72
CA VAL A 76 -9.70 0.65 4.31
C VAL A 76 -9.51 -0.79 3.86
N LEU A 77 -8.52 -1.03 2.98
CA LEU A 77 -8.22 -2.37 2.47
C LEU A 77 -7.73 -3.31 3.57
N LEU A 78 -6.75 -2.89 4.37
CA LEU A 78 -6.12 -3.73 5.40
C LEU A 78 -7.12 -4.16 6.48
N TYR A 79 -8.00 -3.28 6.93
CA TYR A 79 -9.03 -3.61 7.91
C TYR A 79 -10.12 -4.51 7.31
N ASN A 80 -10.50 -4.28 6.06
CA ASN A 80 -11.40 -5.18 5.36
C ASN A 80 -10.82 -6.60 5.28
N LEU A 81 -9.56 -6.72 4.86
CA LEU A 81 -8.88 -8.01 4.75
C LEU A 81 -8.74 -8.72 6.10
N GLN A 82 -8.47 -7.97 7.17
CA GLN A 82 -8.38 -8.52 8.51
C GLN A 82 -9.68 -9.19 8.97
N ILE A 83 -10.82 -8.68 8.55
CA ILE A 83 -12.13 -9.18 8.97
C ILE A 83 -12.64 -10.26 8.01
N ASN A 84 -12.48 -10.07 6.71
CA ASN A 84 -13.10 -10.93 5.71
C ASN A 84 -12.15 -11.98 5.10
N HIS A 85 -10.82 -11.81 5.27
CA HIS A 85 -9.78 -12.66 4.67
C HIS A 85 -8.66 -12.98 5.66
N ALA A 86 -8.96 -13.12 6.95
CA ALA A 86 -7.94 -13.29 8.00
C ALA A 86 -7.02 -14.49 7.79
N ASP A 87 -7.51 -15.54 7.15
CA ASP A 87 -6.77 -16.79 6.88
C ASP A 87 -6.06 -16.81 5.53
N ASP A 88 -6.14 -15.73 4.75
CA ASP A 88 -5.54 -15.62 3.42
C ASP A 88 -4.50 -14.48 3.39
N PRO A 89 -3.22 -14.78 3.67
CA PRO A 89 -2.18 -13.76 3.79
C PRO A 89 -1.96 -12.93 2.54
N ILE A 90 -1.64 -11.65 2.74
CA ILE A 90 -1.25 -10.72 1.69
C ILE A 90 0.18 -11.07 1.22
N VAL A 91 0.35 -11.30 -0.07
CA VAL A 91 1.66 -11.53 -0.71
C VAL A 91 2.25 -10.22 -1.21
N ALA A 92 1.44 -9.39 -1.87
CA ALA A 92 1.84 -8.09 -2.40
C ALA A 92 0.74 -7.05 -2.21
N PHE A 93 1.16 -5.80 -2.08
CA PHE A 93 0.27 -4.66 -1.83
C PHE A 93 0.71 -3.48 -2.71
N ALA A 94 -0.15 -3.01 -3.59
CA ALA A 94 0.14 -1.88 -4.47
C ALA A 94 -0.67 -0.64 -4.10
N ILE A 95 -0.06 0.53 -4.28
CA ILE A 95 -0.65 1.84 -4.02
C ILE A 95 -0.50 2.70 -5.28
N ALA A 96 -1.58 3.33 -5.69
CA ALA A 96 -1.63 4.27 -6.80
C ALA A 96 -2.48 5.49 -6.45
N SER A 97 -2.26 6.60 -7.13
CA SER A 97 -3.02 7.83 -6.91
C SER A 97 -3.42 8.52 -8.21
N VAL A 98 -4.40 9.39 -8.12
CA VAL A 98 -4.76 10.36 -9.15
C VAL A 98 -4.93 11.71 -8.44
N PRO A 99 -4.08 12.72 -8.73
CA PRO A 99 -3.00 12.76 -9.73
C PRO A 99 -1.83 11.78 -9.40
N ALA A 100 -1.07 11.40 -10.44
CA ALA A 100 -0.03 10.36 -10.36
C ALA A 100 1.36 10.86 -10.81
N GLU A 101 1.63 12.15 -10.66
CA GLU A 101 2.88 12.81 -11.08
C GLU A 101 4.11 12.33 -10.29
N ARG A 102 3.87 11.80 -9.10
CA ARG A 102 4.90 11.22 -8.24
C ARG A 102 4.40 9.93 -7.60
N GLU A 103 5.30 9.11 -7.17
CA GLU A 103 4.96 7.87 -6.47
C GLU A 103 4.15 8.16 -5.20
N CYS A 104 3.10 7.38 -4.99
CA CYS A 104 2.23 7.48 -3.83
C CYS A 104 2.79 6.61 -2.71
N TYR A 105 3.38 7.22 -1.71
CA TYR A 105 3.88 6.54 -0.53
C TYR A 105 2.83 6.51 0.57
N PRO A 106 2.72 5.42 1.34
CA PRO A 106 1.77 5.34 2.45
C PRO A 106 2.15 6.30 3.58
N CYS A 107 1.15 6.92 4.19
CA CYS A 107 1.36 7.76 5.37
C CYS A 107 1.83 6.95 6.59
N GLY A 108 2.30 7.60 7.65
CA GLY A 108 2.81 6.91 8.83
C GLY A 108 1.82 5.93 9.46
N SER A 109 0.54 6.28 9.56
CA SER A 109 -0.51 5.37 10.07
C SER A 109 -0.70 4.14 9.17
N CYS A 110 -0.61 4.30 7.84
CA CYS A 110 -0.72 3.19 6.91
C CYS A 110 0.51 2.28 6.99
N ARG A 111 1.71 2.85 7.16
CA ARG A 111 2.94 2.07 7.39
C ARG A 111 2.86 1.23 8.65
N GLN A 112 2.32 1.80 9.73
CA GLN A 112 2.09 1.06 10.97
C GLN A 112 1.09 -0.08 10.76
N THR A 113 -0.02 0.16 10.07
CA THR A 113 -1.04 -0.86 9.81
C THR A 113 -0.53 -1.98 8.90
N LEU A 114 0.29 -1.65 7.89
CA LEU A 114 0.99 -2.64 7.05
C LEU A 114 1.92 -3.52 7.88
N LEU A 115 2.71 -2.92 8.76
CA LEU A 115 3.61 -3.64 9.65
C LEU A 115 2.85 -4.55 10.63
N ASP A 116 1.78 -4.07 11.23
CA ASP A 116 0.93 -4.87 12.12
C ASP A 116 0.31 -6.07 11.40
N THR A 117 -0.14 -5.86 10.17
CA THR A 117 -0.69 -6.93 9.32
C THR A 117 0.38 -7.98 9.00
N GLN A 118 1.57 -7.53 8.59
CA GLN A 118 2.70 -8.42 8.31
C GLN A 118 3.07 -9.27 9.53
N LYS A 119 3.10 -8.67 10.71
CA LYS A 119 3.38 -9.38 11.96
C LYS A 119 2.32 -10.42 12.29
N ARG A 120 1.03 -10.08 12.14
CA ARG A 120 -0.07 -11.02 12.40
C ARG A 120 -0.05 -12.22 11.47
N GLN A 121 0.19 -11.99 10.18
CA GLN A 121 0.23 -13.08 9.20
C GLN A 121 1.56 -13.86 9.20
N GLN A 122 2.59 -13.39 9.90
CA GLN A 122 3.92 -13.99 10.02
C GLN A 122 4.61 -14.26 8.68
N SER A 123 4.35 -13.44 7.68
CA SER A 123 4.98 -13.49 6.36
C SER A 123 5.12 -12.08 5.79
N PRO A 124 6.19 -11.79 5.05
CA PRO A 124 6.45 -10.46 4.52
C PRO A 124 5.40 -10.04 3.50
N ILE A 125 5.16 -8.74 3.41
CA ILE A 125 4.32 -8.11 2.40
C ILE A 125 5.21 -7.31 1.48
N ARG A 126 5.23 -7.65 0.19
CA ARG A 126 5.87 -6.87 -0.86
C ARG A 126 5.01 -5.63 -1.13
N ILE A 127 5.58 -4.43 -1.00
CA ILE A 127 4.83 -3.17 -1.12
C ILE A 127 5.34 -2.41 -2.34
N ILE A 128 4.41 -2.05 -3.24
CA ILE A 128 4.65 -1.41 -4.51
C ILE A 128 4.02 -0.03 -4.48
N MET A 129 4.85 1.00 -4.54
CA MET A 129 4.44 2.40 -4.49
C MET A 129 4.65 3.01 -5.86
N SER A 130 3.56 3.39 -6.56
CA SER A 130 3.62 3.75 -7.98
C SER A 130 3.26 5.21 -8.27
N SER A 131 3.82 5.70 -9.36
CA SER A 131 3.39 6.89 -10.08
C SER A 131 2.79 6.52 -11.44
N ALA A 132 2.59 7.49 -12.34
CA ALA A 132 2.18 7.21 -13.71
C ALA A 132 3.25 6.44 -14.50
N GLU A 133 4.53 6.61 -14.16
CA GLU A 133 5.66 6.13 -14.95
C GLU A 133 6.59 5.19 -14.19
N SER A 134 6.75 5.38 -12.88
CA SER A 134 7.75 4.70 -12.05
C SER A 134 7.14 3.98 -10.86
N ALA A 135 7.93 3.12 -10.22
CA ALA A 135 7.56 2.49 -8.97
C ALA A 135 8.78 2.24 -8.08
N THR A 136 8.57 2.39 -6.78
CA THR A 136 9.50 1.95 -5.74
C THR A 136 8.88 0.77 -4.99
N VAL A 137 9.67 -0.27 -4.79
CA VAL A 137 9.23 -1.54 -4.19
C VAL A 137 10.09 -1.87 -2.99
N VAL A 138 9.45 -2.25 -1.90
CA VAL A 138 10.11 -2.86 -0.73
C VAL A 138 9.57 -4.27 -0.52
N ASP A 139 10.41 -5.18 -0.05
CA ASP A 139 10.04 -6.58 0.13
C ASP A 139 9.44 -6.89 1.52
N SER A 140 9.42 -5.89 2.39
CA SER A 140 8.87 -6.01 3.75
C SER A 140 8.33 -4.67 4.24
N ALA A 141 7.24 -4.70 4.99
CA ALA A 141 6.70 -3.51 5.66
C ALA A 141 7.68 -2.92 6.71
N GLU A 142 8.63 -3.70 7.20
CA GLU A 142 9.66 -3.22 8.13
C GLU A 142 10.53 -2.13 7.50
N GLU A 143 10.78 -2.20 6.19
CA GLU A 143 11.56 -1.22 5.44
C GLU A 143 10.91 0.18 5.43
N LEU A 144 9.59 0.26 5.62
CA LEU A 144 8.85 1.51 5.61
C LEU A 144 8.72 2.17 6.99
N LEU A 145 9.11 1.48 8.08
CA LEU A 145 8.92 2.00 9.43
C LEU A 145 10.11 1.65 10.34
N PRO A 146 11.27 2.30 10.13
CA PRO A 146 12.42 2.19 11.01
C PRO A 146 12.07 2.60 12.45
N PHE A 147 12.70 1.96 13.44
CA PHE A 147 12.46 2.24 14.86
C PHE A 147 10.97 2.15 15.25
N SER A 148 10.27 1.17 14.69
CA SER A 148 8.85 0.96 14.98
C SER A 148 8.62 0.67 16.46
N PHE A 149 7.49 1.15 16.98
CA PHE A 149 7.06 0.85 18.34
C PHE A 149 6.84 -0.66 18.51
N LYS A 150 7.25 -1.18 19.67
CA LYS A 150 7.09 -2.59 20.06
C LYS A 150 6.47 -2.66 21.45
N LEU A 151 5.45 -3.49 21.61
CA LEU A 151 4.91 -3.87 22.91
C LEU A 151 5.75 -4.96 23.55
#